data_ebfd1de17cfc4b85040782969c6e5ddf
#
_entry.id   ebfd1de17cfc4b85040782969c6e5ddf
#
_cell.length_a   1.000
_cell.length_b   1.000
_cell.length_c   1.000
_cell.angle_alpha   90.00
_cell.angle_beta   90.00
_cell.angle_gamma   90.00
#
_symmetry.space_group_name_H-M   'P 1'
#
loop_
_entity.id
_entity.type
_entity.pdbx_description
1 polymer ?
#
loop_
_entity_poly.entity_id
_entity_poly.type
_entity_poly.pdbx_seq_one_letter_code
_entity_poly.pdbx_strand_id
1 'polypeptide(L)'
;QSNLQTISTNLLSNNDLVLGIATPAAQTLSNLSSDVPVVFTAVTDPVSAKLVDTMETPNGIATGTSDMSPISKQVELLQKVMPDVKKVGIMYTTNERNSEVQVEEAQKEFAKAGINVITKGISSTNDVQDTAKSLMSQTQVLFIPTDNMIVSAISLLTELSKEMKVPVVGGSADVVDQGVLFTYGANYEALGRQTAKLAVRIIKGEDVSKVAAEYPKALNVVANDDMAKTLGIDLSSIENEATKASTDDSEKASTQASSTAKANPTKTSNKSAKKASNAWIDIILTAISQGLLWAIMAIGVFITFRILDIADLSAEGSFPLGAASTAIMIVNGINPLLATIGGFVAGMLAGAVAGFLHTKMKIPALLTGIIVLTALYSVNLL
;
A
#
# COMPACT_ATOMS: atom_id res chain seq x y z
N GLN A 1 -10.02 -3.14 -10.09
CA GLN A 1 -9.30 -3.49 -11.33
C GLN A 1 -9.74 -2.67 -12.54
N SER A 2 -11.06 -2.35 -12.72
CA SER A 2 -11.54 -1.53 -13.85
C SER A 2 -10.90 -0.15 -13.93
N ASN A 3 -10.61 0.48 -12.79
CA ASN A 3 -9.97 1.79 -12.76
C ASN A 3 -8.48 1.75 -13.14
N LEU A 4 -7.79 0.62 -12.90
CA LEU A 4 -6.37 0.47 -13.16
C LEU A 4 -6.06 0.59 -14.66
N GLN A 5 -6.88 0.01 -15.52
CA GLN A 5 -6.75 0.10 -16.97
C GLN A 5 -6.90 1.55 -17.48
N THR A 6 -7.93 2.25 -17.02
CA THR A 6 -8.19 3.65 -17.40
C THR A 6 -7.07 4.57 -16.96
N ILE A 7 -6.61 4.43 -15.71
CA ILE A 7 -5.49 5.21 -15.17
C ILE A 7 -4.22 4.93 -15.96
N SER A 8 -3.92 3.66 -16.24
CA SER A 8 -2.72 3.26 -17.00
C SER A 8 -2.72 3.82 -18.41
N THR A 9 -3.86 3.78 -19.11
CA THR A 9 -3.99 4.35 -20.46
C THR A 9 -3.73 5.85 -20.44
N ASN A 10 -4.29 6.57 -19.46
CA ASN A 10 -4.08 8.02 -19.33
C ASN A 10 -2.61 8.36 -19.01
N LEU A 11 -1.97 7.62 -18.12
CA LEU A 11 -0.56 7.82 -17.79
C LEU A 11 0.33 7.58 -19.00
N LEU A 12 0.10 6.51 -19.77
CA LEU A 12 0.88 6.19 -20.96
C LEU A 12 0.71 7.23 -22.09
N SER A 13 -0.46 7.86 -22.19
CA SER A 13 -0.73 8.86 -23.23
C SER A 13 -0.04 10.20 -22.99
N ASN A 14 0.35 10.50 -21.75
CA ASN A 14 0.78 11.84 -21.34
C ASN A 14 2.19 11.88 -20.74
N ASN A 15 2.93 10.77 -20.75
CA ASN A 15 4.25 10.71 -20.14
C ASN A 15 5.25 9.93 -21.00
N ASP A 16 6.53 10.31 -20.93
CA ASP A 16 7.64 9.67 -21.62
C ASP A 16 8.22 8.47 -20.86
N LEU A 17 7.82 8.28 -19.61
CA LEU A 17 8.17 7.15 -18.74
C LEU A 17 7.11 7.03 -17.65
N VAL A 18 6.73 5.80 -17.33
CA VAL A 18 5.75 5.53 -16.27
C VAL A 18 6.31 4.59 -15.20
N LEU A 19 5.86 4.80 -13.95
CA LEU A 19 6.22 3.96 -12.81
C LEU A 19 5.03 3.12 -12.38
N GLY A 20 5.22 1.79 -12.38
CA GLY A 20 4.26 0.83 -11.82
C GLY A 20 4.69 0.36 -10.43
N ILE A 21 3.86 0.59 -9.42
CA ILE A 21 4.10 0.10 -8.05
C ILE A 21 3.25 -1.15 -7.83
N ALA A 22 3.88 -2.22 -7.41
CA ALA A 22 3.32 -3.56 -7.23
C ALA A 22 2.96 -4.28 -8.56
N THR A 23 2.86 -5.61 -8.48
CA THR A 23 2.69 -6.48 -9.65
C THR A 23 1.49 -6.12 -10.54
N PRO A 24 0.26 -5.91 -10.01
CA PRO A 24 -0.90 -5.62 -10.86
C PRO A 24 -0.79 -4.32 -11.66
N ALA A 25 -0.20 -3.27 -11.07
CA ALA A 25 0.00 -2.00 -11.73
C ALA A 25 1.06 -2.10 -12.83
N ALA A 26 2.20 -2.73 -12.53
CA ALA A 26 3.28 -2.95 -13.48
C ALA A 26 2.81 -3.78 -14.69
N GLN A 27 2.07 -4.88 -14.45
CA GLN A 27 1.51 -5.72 -15.51
C GLN A 27 0.53 -4.94 -16.40
N THR A 28 -0.36 -4.15 -15.79
CA THR A 28 -1.34 -3.37 -16.56
C THR A 28 -0.65 -2.34 -17.45
N LEU A 29 0.33 -1.61 -16.92
CA LEU A 29 1.11 -0.63 -17.68
C LEU A 29 1.90 -1.31 -18.79
N SER A 30 2.61 -2.39 -18.52
CA SER A 30 3.40 -3.12 -19.52
C SER A 30 2.54 -3.72 -20.62
N ASN A 31 1.36 -4.27 -20.30
CA ASN A 31 0.46 -4.84 -21.30
C ASN A 31 -0.22 -3.80 -22.20
N LEU A 32 -0.37 -2.56 -21.73
CA LEU A 32 -1.01 -1.47 -22.47
C LEU A 32 0.02 -0.60 -23.21
N SER A 33 1.29 -0.61 -22.82
CA SER A 33 2.33 0.19 -23.43
C SER A 33 2.83 -0.44 -24.72
N SER A 34 3.05 0.38 -25.76
CA SER A 34 3.76 -0.01 -26.98
C SER A 34 5.18 0.58 -27.03
N ASP A 35 5.36 1.82 -26.57
CA ASP A 35 6.59 2.59 -26.77
C ASP A 35 7.10 3.26 -25.48
N VAL A 36 6.21 3.54 -24.53
CA VAL A 36 6.55 4.24 -23.30
C VAL A 36 7.25 3.27 -22.33
N PRO A 37 8.48 3.52 -21.89
CA PRO A 37 9.17 2.70 -20.91
C PRO A 37 8.41 2.61 -19.61
N VAL A 38 8.32 1.38 -19.08
CA VAL A 38 7.70 1.09 -17.79
C VAL A 38 8.80 0.75 -16.79
N VAL A 39 8.93 1.56 -15.75
CA VAL A 39 9.77 1.21 -14.59
C VAL A 39 8.86 0.66 -13.49
N PHE A 40 9.18 -0.50 -12.98
CA PHE A 40 8.41 -1.06 -11.87
C PHE A 40 9.19 -1.06 -10.57
N THR A 41 8.46 -1.06 -9.46
CA THR A 41 9.01 -1.27 -8.11
C THR A 41 8.06 -2.13 -7.28
N ALA A 42 8.58 -2.79 -6.27
CA ALA A 42 7.80 -3.68 -5.40
C ALA A 42 7.03 -4.76 -6.20
N VAL A 43 7.69 -5.36 -7.17
CA VAL A 43 7.20 -6.51 -7.91
C VAL A 43 7.96 -7.75 -7.44
N THR A 44 7.27 -8.68 -6.81
CA THR A 44 7.91 -9.81 -6.13
C THR A 44 8.69 -10.69 -7.11
N ASP A 45 8.08 -11.13 -8.19
CA ASP A 45 8.73 -11.93 -9.23
C ASP A 45 8.43 -11.35 -10.63
N PRO A 46 9.29 -10.47 -11.14
CA PRO A 46 9.10 -9.84 -12.44
C PRO A 46 9.10 -10.83 -13.62
N VAL A 47 9.81 -11.94 -13.50
CA VAL A 47 9.88 -12.99 -14.54
C VAL A 47 8.57 -13.77 -14.60
N SER A 48 8.09 -14.28 -13.47
CA SER A 48 6.78 -14.95 -13.40
C SER A 48 5.61 -14.04 -13.72
N ALA A 49 5.75 -12.72 -13.44
CA ALA A 49 4.80 -11.70 -13.83
C ALA A 49 4.83 -11.35 -15.32
N LYS A 50 5.78 -11.89 -16.09
CA LYS A 50 6.00 -11.64 -17.52
C LYS A 50 6.30 -10.16 -17.83
N LEU A 51 6.97 -9.48 -16.94
CA LEU A 51 7.42 -8.11 -17.12
C LEU A 51 8.80 -8.06 -17.76
N VAL A 52 9.62 -9.06 -17.49
CA VAL A 52 10.97 -9.23 -18.02
C VAL A 52 11.20 -10.70 -18.40
N ASP A 53 12.06 -10.95 -19.38
CA ASP A 53 12.45 -12.32 -19.74
C ASP A 53 13.33 -12.95 -18.66
N THR A 54 14.35 -12.20 -18.22
CA THR A 54 15.18 -12.51 -17.05
C THR A 54 15.48 -11.24 -16.28
N MET A 55 15.99 -11.37 -15.07
CA MET A 55 16.39 -10.21 -14.27
C MET A 55 17.56 -9.44 -14.92
N GLU A 56 18.48 -10.14 -15.57
CA GLU A 56 19.66 -9.56 -16.23
C GLU A 56 19.35 -8.96 -17.59
N THR A 57 18.42 -9.58 -18.33
CA THR A 57 18.06 -9.16 -19.70
C THR A 57 16.53 -9.07 -19.81
N PRO A 58 15.95 -7.90 -19.55
CA PRO A 58 14.50 -7.69 -19.63
C PRO A 58 13.90 -7.95 -21.01
N ASN A 59 14.60 -7.58 -22.10
CA ASN A 59 14.22 -7.74 -23.51
C ASN A 59 12.89 -7.11 -23.93
N GLY A 60 12.28 -6.29 -23.07
CA GLY A 60 11.00 -5.65 -23.28
C GLY A 60 11.02 -4.15 -22.97
N ILE A 61 9.84 -3.59 -22.79
CA ILE A 61 9.63 -2.17 -22.44
C ILE A 61 9.62 -1.92 -20.92
N ALA A 62 9.81 -2.95 -20.10
CA ALA A 62 9.75 -2.85 -18.65
C ALA A 62 11.05 -3.29 -18.00
N THR A 63 11.45 -2.57 -16.96
CA THR A 63 12.49 -2.95 -16.00
C THR A 63 12.20 -2.33 -14.65
N GLY A 64 12.93 -2.72 -13.60
CA GLY A 64 12.68 -2.14 -12.28
C GLY A 64 13.30 -2.93 -11.13
N THR A 65 12.66 -2.87 -9.98
CA THR A 65 13.15 -3.54 -8.76
C THR A 65 12.13 -4.51 -8.21
N SER A 66 12.64 -5.72 -7.90
CA SER A 66 11.90 -6.73 -7.14
C SER A 66 11.91 -6.38 -5.65
N ASP A 67 10.89 -6.80 -4.92
CA ASP A 67 10.85 -6.81 -3.46
C ASP A 67 10.94 -8.24 -2.89
N MET A 68 11.29 -9.22 -3.72
CA MET A 68 11.43 -10.62 -3.32
C MET A 68 12.33 -10.75 -2.10
N SER A 69 11.80 -11.33 -1.06
CA SER A 69 12.51 -11.60 0.18
C SER A 69 12.73 -13.10 0.32
N PRO A 70 13.90 -13.57 0.77
CA PRO A 70 14.14 -14.99 0.95
C PRO A 70 13.20 -15.61 2.00
N ILE A 71 12.27 -16.45 1.55
CA ILE A 71 11.32 -17.16 2.43
C ILE A 71 12.08 -18.08 3.41
N SER A 72 13.19 -18.68 2.97
CA SER A 72 14.07 -19.47 3.85
C SER A 72 14.50 -18.72 5.10
N LYS A 73 14.80 -17.41 4.98
CA LYS A 73 15.19 -16.59 6.12
C LYS A 73 14.00 -16.31 7.04
N GLN A 74 12.80 -16.10 6.50
CA GLN A 74 11.59 -15.93 7.30
C GLN A 74 11.24 -17.21 8.09
N VAL A 75 11.43 -18.38 7.49
CA VAL A 75 11.25 -19.68 8.16
C VAL A 75 12.31 -19.88 9.26
N GLU A 76 13.58 -19.54 9.00
CA GLU A 76 14.66 -19.57 10.00
C GLU A 76 14.32 -18.68 11.22
N LEU A 77 13.85 -17.46 10.98
CA LEU A 77 13.44 -16.55 12.05
C LEU A 77 12.26 -17.12 12.85
N LEU A 78 11.28 -17.73 12.16
CA LEU A 78 10.17 -18.37 12.84
C LEU A 78 10.64 -19.49 13.78
N GLN A 79 11.58 -20.33 13.33
CA GLN A 79 12.13 -21.40 14.16
C GLN A 79 12.93 -20.87 15.36
N LYS A 80 13.58 -19.70 15.24
CA LYS A 80 14.27 -19.04 16.35
C LYS A 80 13.30 -18.51 17.39
N VAL A 81 12.21 -17.86 16.94
CA VAL A 81 11.20 -17.26 17.82
C VAL A 81 10.26 -18.32 18.41
N MET A 82 9.89 -19.33 17.63
CA MET A 82 8.94 -20.37 17.99
C MET A 82 9.49 -21.77 17.64
N PRO A 83 10.48 -22.30 18.38
CA PRO A 83 11.15 -23.56 18.05
C PRO A 83 10.21 -24.79 18.09
N ASP A 84 9.12 -24.69 18.83
CA ASP A 84 8.13 -25.77 18.98
C ASP A 84 7.01 -25.73 17.93
N VAL A 85 7.09 -24.82 16.96
CA VAL A 85 6.09 -24.74 15.90
C VAL A 85 6.12 -25.99 15.01
N LYS A 86 4.96 -26.64 14.84
CA LYS A 86 4.81 -27.87 14.02
C LYS A 86 3.82 -27.69 12.89
N LYS A 87 2.97 -26.68 12.97
CA LYS A 87 1.91 -26.47 12.00
C LYS A 87 1.69 -25.00 11.71
N VAL A 88 1.80 -24.63 10.43
CA VAL A 88 1.64 -23.25 9.92
C VAL A 88 0.48 -23.20 8.94
N GLY A 89 -0.38 -22.20 9.06
CA GLY A 89 -1.38 -21.86 8.06
C GLY A 89 -0.78 -20.90 7.05
N ILE A 90 -1.08 -21.06 5.77
CA ILE A 90 -0.75 -20.07 4.74
C ILE A 90 -2.05 -19.58 4.13
N MET A 91 -2.28 -18.26 4.18
CA MET A 91 -3.38 -17.60 3.47
C MET A 91 -2.82 -16.74 2.34
N TYR A 92 -3.43 -16.80 1.15
CA TYR A 92 -2.96 -16.08 -0.03
C TYR A 92 -4.09 -15.79 -1.01
N THR A 93 -3.89 -14.84 -1.90
CA THR A 93 -4.83 -14.47 -2.96
C THR A 93 -4.57 -15.28 -4.22
N THR A 94 -5.59 -16.03 -4.68
CA THR A 94 -5.46 -16.99 -5.80
C THR A 94 -5.31 -16.34 -7.18
N ASN A 95 -5.60 -15.06 -7.32
CA ASN A 95 -5.47 -14.30 -8.56
C ASN A 95 -4.30 -13.29 -8.53
N GLU A 96 -3.37 -13.45 -7.59
CA GLU A 96 -2.13 -12.70 -7.51
C GLU A 96 -0.92 -13.62 -7.72
N ARG A 97 -0.26 -13.50 -8.87
CA ARG A 97 0.88 -14.36 -9.22
C ARG A 97 2.04 -14.24 -8.25
N ASN A 98 2.30 -13.03 -7.73
CA ASN A 98 3.30 -12.80 -6.70
C ASN A 98 3.05 -13.63 -5.44
N SER A 99 1.80 -13.78 -5.04
CA SER A 99 1.42 -14.57 -3.86
C SER A 99 1.59 -16.08 -4.11
N GLU A 100 1.15 -16.57 -5.27
CA GLU A 100 1.29 -17.99 -5.63
C GLU A 100 2.75 -18.46 -5.60
N VAL A 101 3.66 -17.69 -6.22
CA VAL A 101 5.10 -18.01 -6.25
C VAL A 101 5.68 -18.11 -4.85
N GLN A 102 5.35 -17.18 -3.97
CA GLN A 102 5.83 -17.20 -2.59
C GLN A 102 5.23 -18.36 -1.78
N VAL A 103 3.97 -18.73 -2.02
CA VAL A 103 3.34 -19.88 -1.37
C VAL A 103 4.02 -21.17 -1.76
N GLU A 104 4.33 -21.37 -3.05
CA GLU A 104 5.06 -22.55 -3.53
C GLU A 104 6.44 -22.66 -2.87
N GLU A 105 7.15 -21.53 -2.71
CA GLU A 105 8.43 -21.49 -2.03
C GLU A 105 8.27 -21.74 -0.53
N ALA A 106 7.31 -21.08 0.13
CA ALA A 106 7.04 -21.26 1.54
C ALA A 106 6.71 -22.71 1.91
N GLN A 107 5.89 -23.38 1.11
CA GLN A 107 5.60 -24.80 1.30
C GLN A 107 6.87 -25.68 1.28
N LYS A 108 7.80 -25.39 0.35
CA LYS A 108 9.08 -26.10 0.26
C LYS A 108 9.97 -25.83 1.48
N GLU A 109 10.08 -24.57 1.89
CA GLU A 109 10.95 -24.17 3.01
C GLU A 109 10.40 -24.67 4.36
N PHE A 110 9.08 -24.60 4.59
CA PHE A 110 8.46 -25.17 5.78
C PHE A 110 8.60 -26.71 5.81
N ALA A 111 8.46 -27.39 4.66
CA ALA A 111 8.67 -28.82 4.59
C ALA A 111 10.12 -29.22 4.92
N LYS A 112 11.13 -28.48 4.44
CA LYS A 112 12.55 -28.67 4.81
C LYS A 112 12.77 -28.48 6.30
N ALA A 113 12.04 -27.56 6.93
CA ALA A 113 12.07 -27.29 8.37
C ALA A 113 11.31 -28.32 9.21
N GLY A 114 10.65 -29.29 8.59
CA GLY A 114 9.81 -30.30 9.27
C GLY A 114 8.49 -29.74 9.81
N ILE A 115 8.00 -28.65 9.24
CA ILE A 115 6.77 -27.96 9.65
C ILE A 115 5.66 -28.29 8.67
N ASN A 116 4.52 -28.76 9.17
CA ASN A 116 3.34 -29.05 8.35
C ASN A 116 2.62 -27.77 7.96
N VAL A 117 2.17 -27.70 6.71
CA VAL A 117 1.49 -26.53 6.15
C VAL A 117 0.04 -26.83 5.81
N ILE A 118 -0.87 -25.94 6.17
CA ILE A 118 -2.25 -25.90 5.69
C ILE A 118 -2.41 -24.62 4.87
N THR A 119 -2.69 -24.76 3.57
CA THR A 119 -2.81 -23.61 2.66
C THR A 119 -4.27 -23.38 2.29
N LYS A 120 -4.71 -22.11 2.33
CA LYS A 120 -6.02 -21.68 1.83
C LYS A 120 -5.91 -20.41 0.98
N GLY A 121 -6.46 -20.50 -0.23
CA GLY A 121 -6.59 -19.37 -1.14
C GLY A 121 -7.87 -18.58 -0.88
N ILE A 122 -7.81 -17.27 -1.10
CA ILE A 122 -8.96 -16.36 -1.13
C ILE A 122 -9.05 -15.68 -2.49
N SER A 123 -10.23 -15.23 -2.87
CA SER A 123 -10.45 -14.47 -4.11
C SER A 123 -11.07 -13.09 -3.85
N SER A 124 -11.47 -12.82 -2.61
CA SER A 124 -12.10 -11.58 -2.17
C SER A 124 -11.66 -11.23 -0.74
N THR A 125 -11.62 -9.93 -0.42
CA THR A 125 -11.40 -9.45 0.95
C THR A 125 -12.49 -9.93 1.92
N ASN A 126 -13.69 -10.25 1.41
CA ASN A 126 -14.78 -10.82 2.22
C ASN A 126 -14.45 -12.21 2.77
N ASP A 127 -13.57 -12.96 2.10
CA ASP A 127 -13.19 -14.32 2.50
C ASP A 127 -12.13 -14.32 3.63
N VAL A 128 -11.46 -13.17 3.88
CA VAL A 128 -10.32 -13.06 4.80
C VAL A 128 -10.68 -13.52 6.21
N GLN A 129 -11.79 -13.04 6.76
CA GLN A 129 -12.18 -13.33 8.14
C GLN A 129 -12.39 -14.83 8.40
N ASP A 130 -13.21 -15.47 7.59
CA ASP A 130 -13.57 -16.88 7.78
C ASP A 130 -12.39 -17.79 7.46
N THR A 131 -11.62 -17.46 6.43
CA THR A 131 -10.41 -18.21 6.07
C THR A 131 -9.33 -18.11 7.15
N ALA A 132 -9.09 -16.90 7.67
CA ALA A 132 -8.14 -16.69 8.76
C ALA A 132 -8.55 -17.44 10.03
N LYS A 133 -9.80 -17.31 10.48
CA LYS A 133 -10.34 -18.06 11.64
C LYS A 133 -10.18 -19.57 11.45
N SER A 134 -10.50 -20.06 10.26
CA SER A 134 -10.37 -21.48 9.95
C SER A 134 -8.91 -21.98 9.97
N LEU A 135 -7.95 -21.19 9.49
CA LEU A 135 -6.53 -21.54 9.55
C LEU A 135 -5.99 -21.43 10.97
N MET A 136 -6.25 -20.32 11.65
CA MET A 136 -5.76 -20.08 13.02
C MET A 136 -6.29 -21.10 14.03
N SER A 137 -7.51 -21.65 13.85
CA SER A 137 -8.05 -22.70 14.69
C SER A 137 -7.32 -24.06 14.56
N GLN A 138 -6.53 -24.25 13.50
CA GLN A 138 -5.87 -25.51 13.17
C GLN A 138 -4.34 -25.43 13.21
N THR A 139 -3.77 -24.24 13.36
CA THR A 139 -2.34 -23.96 13.22
C THR A 139 -1.84 -23.09 14.37
N GLN A 140 -0.53 -23.07 14.56
CA GLN A 140 0.12 -22.31 15.63
C GLN A 140 0.55 -20.91 15.16
N VAL A 141 0.67 -20.73 13.84
CA VAL A 141 1.12 -19.49 13.19
C VAL A 141 0.37 -19.36 11.87
N LEU A 142 0.02 -18.14 11.50
CA LEU A 142 -0.46 -17.79 10.16
C LEU A 142 0.66 -17.08 9.40
N PHE A 143 1.13 -17.69 8.33
CA PHE A 143 2.06 -17.07 7.38
C PHE A 143 1.29 -16.41 6.25
N ILE A 144 1.68 -15.19 5.88
CA ILE A 144 1.15 -14.49 4.71
C ILE A 144 2.30 -14.16 3.74
N PRO A 145 2.11 -14.32 2.42
CA PRO A 145 3.06 -13.81 1.43
C PRO A 145 2.96 -12.28 1.31
N THR A 146 3.79 -11.67 0.47
CA THR A 146 3.60 -10.29 0.00
C THR A 146 2.39 -10.27 -0.95
N ASP A 147 1.23 -9.87 -0.45
CA ASP A 147 -0.09 -10.05 -1.05
C ASP A 147 -0.92 -8.77 -0.91
N ASN A 148 -1.25 -8.14 -2.03
CA ASN A 148 -1.90 -6.82 -2.03
C ASN A 148 -3.32 -6.85 -1.44
N MET A 149 -4.07 -7.93 -1.68
CA MET A 149 -5.42 -8.07 -1.13
C MET A 149 -5.38 -8.31 0.38
N ILE A 150 -4.48 -9.17 0.85
CA ILE A 150 -4.30 -9.42 2.29
C ILE A 150 -3.83 -8.15 3.01
N VAL A 151 -2.88 -7.41 2.43
CA VAL A 151 -2.43 -6.11 2.98
C VAL A 151 -3.59 -5.13 3.13
N SER A 152 -4.52 -5.08 2.18
CA SER A 152 -5.70 -4.21 2.29
C SER A 152 -6.65 -4.58 3.44
N ALA A 153 -6.59 -5.82 3.93
CA ALA A 153 -7.39 -6.35 5.05
C ALA A 153 -6.54 -6.64 6.30
N ILE A 154 -5.31 -6.13 6.37
CA ILE A 154 -4.35 -6.53 7.41
C ILE A 154 -4.83 -6.20 8.82
N SER A 155 -5.52 -5.07 9.01
CA SER A 155 -6.06 -4.69 10.32
C SER A 155 -7.04 -5.72 10.88
N LEU A 156 -7.92 -6.27 10.03
CA LEU A 156 -8.82 -7.35 10.42
C LEU A 156 -8.03 -8.61 10.82
N LEU A 157 -7.01 -8.95 10.05
CA LEU A 157 -6.19 -10.13 10.29
C LEU A 157 -5.41 -10.05 11.60
N THR A 158 -4.86 -8.89 11.91
CA THR A 158 -4.12 -8.65 13.15
C THR A 158 -5.02 -8.57 14.39
N GLU A 159 -6.25 -8.09 14.26
CA GLU A 159 -7.25 -8.19 15.34
C GLU A 159 -7.62 -9.66 15.63
N LEU A 160 -7.85 -10.47 14.59
CA LEU A 160 -8.08 -11.92 14.76
C LEU A 160 -6.87 -12.61 15.39
N SER A 161 -5.65 -12.21 15.04
CA SER A 161 -4.41 -12.70 15.67
C SER A 161 -4.41 -12.47 17.17
N LYS A 162 -4.80 -11.28 17.64
CA LYS A 162 -4.91 -10.94 19.06
C LYS A 162 -6.02 -11.75 19.76
N GLU A 163 -7.18 -11.87 19.11
CA GLU A 163 -8.34 -12.61 19.64
C GLU A 163 -8.02 -14.10 19.81
N MET A 164 -7.47 -14.72 18.78
CA MET A 164 -7.20 -16.16 18.73
C MET A 164 -5.83 -16.55 19.32
N LYS A 165 -4.99 -15.59 19.68
CA LYS A 165 -3.62 -15.79 20.17
C LYS A 165 -2.74 -16.58 19.20
N VAL A 166 -2.94 -16.39 17.92
CA VAL A 166 -2.14 -16.99 16.83
C VAL A 166 -1.41 -15.89 16.08
N PRO A 167 -0.07 -15.85 16.13
CA PRO A 167 0.69 -14.80 15.46
C PRO A 167 0.56 -14.88 13.94
N VAL A 168 0.57 -13.70 13.31
CA VAL A 168 0.73 -13.52 11.86
C VAL A 168 2.17 -13.15 11.58
N VAL A 169 2.82 -13.84 10.64
CA VAL A 169 4.22 -13.61 10.25
C VAL A 169 4.36 -13.56 8.73
N GLY A 170 5.44 -12.99 8.23
CA GLY A 170 5.70 -12.86 6.78
C GLY A 170 5.18 -11.54 6.21
N GLY A 171 4.84 -11.57 4.92
CA GLY A 171 4.45 -10.37 4.18
C GLY A 171 5.58 -9.37 3.99
N SER A 172 5.21 -8.14 3.72
CA SER A 172 6.14 -7.02 3.54
C SER A 172 6.47 -6.31 4.86
N ALA A 173 7.52 -5.50 4.87
CA ALA A 173 7.98 -4.82 6.10
C ALA A 173 6.96 -3.80 6.65
N ASP A 174 6.17 -3.17 5.80
CA ASP A 174 5.18 -2.15 6.15
C ASP A 174 3.95 -2.67 6.91
N VAL A 175 3.67 -3.99 6.85
CA VAL A 175 2.54 -4.57 7.60
C VAL A 175 2.91 -4.91 9.05
N VAL A 176 4.18 -4.88 9.41
CA VAL A 176 4.64 -5.16 10.78
C VAL A 176 4.14 -4.09 11.75
N ASP A 177 4.19 -2.82 11.37
CA ASP A 177 3.65 -1.71 12.17
C ASP A 177 2.12 -1.81 12.35
N GLN A 178 1.44 -2.59 11.49
CA GLN A 178 0.01 -2.83 11.55
C GLN A 178 -0.35 -4.09 12.35
N GLY A 179 0.64 -4.75 12.97
CA GLY A 179 0.42 -5.85 13.91
C GLY A 179 0.82 -7.24 13.41
N VAL A 180 1.48 -7.37 12.27
CA VAL A 180 2.22 -8.59 11.91
C VAL A 180 3.40 -8.73 12.89
N LEU A 181 3.66 -9.95 13.38
CA LEU A 181 4.62 -10.15 14.46
C LEU A 181 6.06 -9.84 14.04
N PHE A 182 6.48 -10.36 12.90
CA PHE A 182 7.76 -10.05 12.28
C PHE A 182 7.79 -10.46 10.80
N THR A 183 8.72 -9.88 10.07
CA THR A 183 9.10 -10.31 8.72
C THR A 183 10.60 -10.12 8.49
N TYR A 184 11.11 -10.75 7.43
CA TYR A 184 12.36 -10.40 6.78
C TYR A 184 12.02 -9.89 5.40
N GLY A 185 12.13 -8.59 5.19
CA GLY A 185 11.57 -7.94 4.01
C GLY A 185 12.43 -6.79 3.49
N ALA A 186 12.08 -6.34 2.29
CA ALA A 186 12.73 -5.22 1.64
C ALA A 186 12.49 -3.90 2.41
N ASN A 187 13.55 -3.09 2.52
CA ASN A 187 13.41 -1.71 2.93
C ASN A 187 12.86 -0.90 1.75
N TYR A 188 11.58 -0.52 1.81
CA TYR A 188 10.90 0.15 0.69
C TYR A 188 11.43 1.55 0.38
N GLU A 189 11.98 2.27 1.37
CA GLU A 189 12.64 3.56 1.09
C GLU A 189 13.91 3.34 0.25
N ALA A 190 14.74 2.39 0.66
CA ALA A 190 15.95 2.02 -0.10
C ALA A 190 15.59 1.47 -1.49
N LEU A 191 14.53 0.67 -1.59
CA LEU A 191 14.03 0.12 -2.85
C LEU A 191 13.56 1.24 -3.79
N GLY A 192 12.79 2.22 -3.30
CA GLY A 192 12.36 3.39 -4.07
C GLY A 192 13.55 4.21 -4.59
N ARG A 193 14.59 4.42 -3.77
CA ARG A 193 15.83 5.07 -4.19
C ARG A 193 16.58 4.26 -5.26
N GLN A 194 16.57 2.94 -5.13
CA GLN A 194 17.16 2.01 -6.11
C GLN A 194 16.41 2.10 -7.44
N THR A 195 15.08 2.04 -7.43
CA THR A 195 14.21 2.18 -8.61
C THR A 195 14.41 3.53 -9.31
N ALA A 196 14.49 4.62 -8.54
CA ALA A 196 14.72 5.95 -9.09
C ALA A 196 16.05 6.04 -9.88
N LYS A 197 17.10 5.33 -9.46
CA LYS A 197 18.35 5.26 -10.20
C LYS A 197 18.19 4.59 -11.55
N LEU A 198 17.37 3.53 -11.66
CA LEU A 198 17.05 2.87 -12.94
C LEU A 198 16.25 3.81 -13.83
N ALA A 199 15.22 4.48 -13.29
CA ALA A 199 14.42 5.46 -14.04
C ALA A 199 15.29 6.59 -14.62
N VAL A 200 16.24 7.12 -13.84
CA VAL A 200 17.17 8.17 -14.30
C VAL A 200 18.06 7.69 -15.43
N ARG A 201 18.49 6.42 -15.44
CA ARG A 201 19.29 5.85 -16.54
C ARG A 201 18.49 5.84 -17.84
N ILE A 202 17.23 5.41 -17.79
CA ILE A 202 16.32 5.36 -18.95
C ILE A 202 16.02 6.78 -19.47
N ILE A 203 15.71 7.73 -18.56
CA ILE A 203 15.49 9.15 -18.93
C ILE A 203 16.72 9.76 -19.62
N LYS A 204 17.92 9.30 -19.31
CA LYS A 204 19.17 9.71 -19.94
C LYS A 204 19.44 9.02 -21.29
N GLY A 205 18.52 8.19 -21.78
CA GLY A 205 18.57 7.54 -23.08
C GLY A 205 19.14 6.12 -23.07
N GLU A 206 19.29 5.48 -21.92
CA GLU A 206 19.64 4.06 -21.88
C GLU A 206 18.43 3.22 -22.31
N ASP A 207 18.66 2.24 -23.16
CA ASP A 207 17.61 1.36 -23.70
C ASP A 207 17.02 0.49 -22.58
N VAL A 208 15.74 0.67 -22.29
CA VAL A 208 15.03 -0.05 -21.21
C VAL A 208 15.17 -1.56 -21.31
N SER A 209 15.19 -2.10 -22.52
CA SER A 209 15.34 -3.55 -22.78
C SER A 209 16.69 -4.13 -22.32
N LYS A 210 17.68 -3.26 -22.09
CA LYS A 210 19.05 -3.62 -21.66
C LYS A 210 19.35 -3.23 -20.22
N VAL A 211 18.46 -2.50 -19.57
CA VAL A 211 18.62 -2.15 -18.15
C VAL A 211 18.16 -3.30 -17.32
N ALA A 212 19.08 -4.05 -16.71
CA ALA A 212 18.79 -5.18 -15.85
C ALA A 212 17.80 -4.80 -14.74
N ALA A 213 16.83 -5.66 -14.48
CA ALA A 213 16.02 -5.57 -13.28
C ALA A 213 16.84 -6.01 -12.04
N GLU A 214 16.56 -5.43 -10.90
CA GLU A 214 17.40 -5.62 -9.72
C GLU A 214 16.60 -6.23 -8.55
N TYR A 215 17.23 -7.12 -7.80
CA TYR A 215 16.74 -7.54 -6.49
C TYR A 215 16.95 -6.44 -5.44
N PRO A 216 16.22 -6.46 -4.30
CA PRO A 216 16.42 -5.47 -3.25
C PRO A 216 17.82 -5.60 -2.66
N LYS A 217 18.54 -4.47 -2.53
CA LYS A 217 19.88 -4.41 -1.95
C LYS A 217 19.86 -4.28 -0.44
N ALA A 218 18.73 -3.85 0.13
CA ALA A 218 18.53 -3.70 1.57
C ALA A 218 17.34 -4.56 2.01
N LEU A 219 17.62 -5.56 2.82
CA LEU A 219 16.67 -6.47 3.44
C LEU A 219 16.87 -6.45 4.96
N ASN A 220 15.81 -6.24 5.71
CA ASN A 220 15.88 -6.08 7.17
C ASN A 220 14.92 -7.05 7.86
N VAL A 221 15.30 -7.47 9.07
CA VAL A 221 14.36 -8.03 10.04
C VAL A 221 13.56 -6.87 10.63
N VAL A 222 12.26 -6.92 10.55
CA VAL A 222 11.33 -5.99 11.19
C VAL A 222 10.44 -6.77 12.12
N ALA A 223 10.28 -6.32 13.36
CA ALA A 223 9.52 -7.01 14.40
C ALA A 223 8.64 -6.02 15.18
N ASN A 224 7.51 -6.51 15.68
CA ASN A 224 6.52 -5.75 16.44
C ASN A 224 6.51 -6.18 17.90
N ASP A 225 7.18 -5.41 18.77
CA ASP A 225 7.30 -5.69 20.18
C ASP A 225 5.96 -5.62 20.92
N ASP A 226 5.04 -4.74 20.50
CA ASP A 226 3.74 -4.61 21.13
C ASP A 226 2.83 -5.80 20.82
N MET A 227 2.91 -6.32 19.59
CA MET A 227 2.23 -7.56 19.23
C MET A 227 2.84 -8.75 19.97
N ALA A 228 4.16 -8.82 20.07
CA ALA A 228 4.86 -9.85 20.81
C ALA A 228 4.43 -9.90 22.29
N LYS A 229 4.39 -8.75 22.96
CA LYS A 229 3.87 -8.63 24.33
C LYS A 229 2.41 -9.08 24.43
N THR A 230 1.58 -8.69 23.48
CA THR A 230 0.15 -9.04 23.43
C THR A 230 -0.06 -10.56 23.30
N LEU A 231 0.80 -11.21 22.51
CA LEU A 231 0.75 -12.65 22.27
C LEU A 231 1.54 -13.48 23.32
N GLY A 232 2.38 -12.83 24.13
CA GLY A 232 3.27 -13.49 25.08
C GLY A 232 4.44 -14.21 24.41
N ILE A 233 4.94 -13.67 23.28
CA ILE A 233 6.03 -14.24 22.49
C ILE A 233 7.31 -13.43 22.74
N ASP A 234 8.45 -14.13 22.94
CA ASP A 234 9.76 -13.51 23.11
C ASP A 234 10.47 -13.37 21.76
N LEU A 235 10.84 -12.13 21.40
CA LEU A 235 11.56 -11.79 20.17
C LEU A 235 13.06 -11.61 20.37
N SER A 236 13.59 -11.78 21.58
CA SER A 236 15.01 -11.55 21.90
C SER A 236 16.00 -12.33 21.01
N SER A 237 15.57 -13.49 20.50
CA SER A 237 16.36 -14.33 19.61
C SER A 237 16.63 -13.68 18.23
N ILE A 238 15.83 -12.69 17.82
CA ILE A 238 15.94 -12.00 16.54
C ILE A 238 16.27 -10.50 16.64
N GLU A 239 16.24 -9.90 17.84
CA GLU A 239 16.54 -8.47 18.06
C GLU A 239 17.93 -8.05 17.55
N ASN A 240 18.94 -8.88 17.76
CA ASN A 240 20.31 -8.61 17.30
C ASN A 240 20.44 -8.60 15.75
N GLU A 241 19.54 -9.28 15.05
CA GLU A 241 19.49 -9.27 13.58
C GLU A 241 18.78 -8.01 13.06
N ALA A 242 17.75 -7.55 13.75
CA ALA A 242 17.05 -6.30 13.46
C ALA A 242 17.97 -5.07 13.67
N THR A 243 18.76 -5.06 14.75
CA THR A 243 19.68 -3.96 15.07
C THR A 243 20.88 -3.89 14.13
N LYS A 244 21.41 -5.04 13.66
CA LYS A 244 22.52 -5.08 12.68
C LYS A 244 22.12 -4.55 11.31
N ALA A 245 20.90 -4.82 10.87
CA ALA A 245 20.39 -4.33 9.59
C ALA A 245 20.27 -2.79 9.56
N SER A 246 19.84 -2.17 10.66
CA SER A 246 19.76 -0.70 10.77
C SER A 246 21.10 0.03 10.88
N THR A 247 22.16 -0.64 11.37
CA THR A 247 23.52 -0.06 11.45
C THR A 247 24.29 -0.14 10.14
N ASP A 248 24.10 -1.18 9.33
CA ASP A 248 24.78 -1.33 8.03
C ASP A 248 24.30 -0.29 7.00
N ASP A 249 23.01 0.10 7.05
CA ASP A 249 22.46 1.14 6.16
C ASP A 249 22.93 2.56 6.50
N SER A 250 23.16 2.86 7.78
CA SER A 250 23.65 4.18 8.21
C SER A 250 25.14 4.39 7.91
N GLU A 251 25.97 3.36 7.94
CA GLU A 251 27.39 3.47 7.61
C GLU A 251 27.66 3.60 6.10
N LYS A 252 26.91 2.90 5.25
CA LYS A 252 27.03 3.03 3.78
C LYS A 252 26.51 4.34 3.24
N ALA A 253 25.47 4.92 3.86
CA ALA A 253 24.93 6.23 3.49
C ALA A 253 25.88 7.38 3.88
N SER A 254 26.66 7.25 4.97
CA SER A 254 27.60 8.29 5.42
C SER A 254 28.91 8.32 4.62
N THR A 255 29.32 7.22 4.00
CA THR A 255 30.59 7.13 3.26
C THR A 255 30.48 7.66 1.82
N GLN A 256 29.29 7.75 1.22
CA GLN A 256 29.10 8.32 -0.13
C GLN A 256 28.76 9.82 -0.15
N ALA A 257 28.43 10.41 1.01
CA ALA A 257 28.12 11.86 1.11
C ALA A 257 29.34 12.74 1.42
N SER A 258 30.54 12.17 1.61
CA SER A 258 31.73 12.89 2.11
C SER A 258 32.69 13.42 1.04
N SER A 259 32.31 13.51 -0.25
CA SER A 259 33.27 14.01 -1.26
C SER A 259 32.95 15.34 -1.93
N THR A 260 31.89 16.04 -1.55
CA THR A 260 31.68 17.43 -2.03
C THR A 260 30.81 18.24 -1.06
N ALA A 261 31.40 18.87 -0.07
CA ALA A 261 31.10 20.23 0.40
C ALA A 261 31.82 20.53 1.73
N LYS A 262 32.87 21.36 1.68
CA LYS A 262 33.41 22.07 2.85
C LYS A 262 32.46 23.22 3.19
N ALA A 263 31.81 23.16 4.35
CA ALA A 263 31.36 24.37 5.09
C ALA A 263 30.96 24.02 6.53
N ASN A 264 31.70 24.59 7.44
CA ASN A 264 31.54 24.94 8.87
C ASN A 264 30.56 24.17 9.80
N PRO A 265 31.06 23.85 11.01
CA PRO A 265 30.27 23.15 12.03
C PRO A 265 29.41 24.11 12.86
N THR A 266 28.10 23.98 12.83
CA THR A 266 27.23 24.58 13.82
C THR A 266 26.46 23.52 14.57
N LYS A 267 26.56 23.57 15.88
CA LYS A 267 25.99 22.73 16.93
C LYS A 267 24.58 22.22 16.63
N THR A 268 24.37 20.89 16.65
CA THR A 268 23.05 20.28 16.79
C THR A 268 23.08 19.19 17.85
N SER A 269 22.79 19.61 19.06
CA SER A 269 22.37 18.73 20.16
C SER A 269 20.92 19.11 20.49
N ASN A 270 20.04 18.12 20.70
CA ASN A 270 18.64 18.23 21.13
C ASN A 270 17.55 18.41 20.05
N LYS A 271 17.40 17.48 19.10
CA LYS A 271 16.19 17.44 18.25
C LYS A 271 15.33 16.17 18.39
N SER A 272 15.82 15.06 18.95
CA SER A 272 15.04 13.81 19.00
C SER A 272 13.91 13.81 20.05
N ALA A 273 14.12 14.41 21.21
CA ALA A 273 13.08 14.48 22.26
C ALA A 273 11.93 15.47 21.91
N LYS A 274 12.24 16.51 21.13
CA LYS A 274 11.24 17.49 20.68
C LYS A 274 10.36 16.98 19.54
N LYS A 275 10.84 16.02 18.75
CA LYS A 275 10.12 15.43 17.61
C LYS A 275 9.02 14.47 18.07
N ALA A 276 9.23 13.70 19.14
CA ALA A 276 8.21 12.82 19.72
C ALA A 276 7.07 13.62 20.40
N SER A 277 7.39 14.74 21.06
CA SER A 277 6.38 15.63 21.67
C SER A 277 5.50 16.33 20.63
N ASN A 278 6.04 16.64 19.44
CA ASN A 278 5.27 17.30 18.39
C ASN A 278 4.40 16.31 17.59
N ALA A 279 4.77 15.03 17.53
CA ALA A 279 3.99 14.01 16.81
C ALA A 279 2.56 13.85 17.38
N TRP A 280 2.40 13.87 18.71
CA TRP A 280 1.08 13.84 19.34
C TRP A 280 0.22 15.07 19.03
N ILE A 281 0.85 16.24 18.97
CA ILE A 281 0.17 17.50 18.61
C ILE A 281 -0.26 17.45 17.13
N ASP A 282 0.60 16.93 16.26
CA ASP A 282 0.28 16.78 14.83
C ASP A 282 -0.84 15.76 14.60
N ILE A 283 -0.86 14.65 15.34
CA ILE A 283 -1.95 13.66 15.30
C ILE A 283 -3.27 14.30 15.77
N ILE A 284 -3.26 15.03 16.89
CA ILE A 284 -4.46 15.70 17.41
C ILE A 284 -4.95 16.78 16.43
N LEU A 285 -4.06 17.59 15.89
CA LEU A 285 -4.41 18.61 14.88
C LEU A 285 -4.99 17.99 13.61
N THR A 286 -4.39 16.89 13.14
CA THR A 286 -4.89 16.14 11.98
C THR A 286 -6.26 15.53 12.27
N ALA A 287 -6.47 14.93 13.44
CA ALA A 287 -7.76 14.36 13.84
C ALA A 287 -8.85 15.45 13.96
N ILE A 288 -8.53 16.63 14.53
CA ILE A 288 -9.46 17.76 14.61
C ILE A 288 -9.78 18.29 13.21
N SER A 289 -8.77 18.46 12.36
CA SER A 289 -8.93 18.93 10.98
C SER A 289 -9.81 17.99 10.16
N GLN A 290 -9.53 16.70 10.20
CA GLN A 290 -10.36 15.65 9.56
C GLN A 290 -11.77 15.64 10.14
N GLY A 291 -11.91 15.68 11.47
CA GLY A 291 -13.20 15.68 12.15
C GLY A 291 -14.07 16.88 11.77
N LEU A 292 -13.49 18.07 11.60
CA LEU A 292 -14.20 19.26 11.15
C LEU A 292 -14.71 19.13 9.70
N LEU A 293 -13.93 18.54 8.80
CA LEU A 293 -14.35 18.26 7.43
C LEU A 293 -15.57 17.32 7.40
N TRP A 294 -15.48 16.21 8.13
CA TRP A 294 -16.58 15.25 8.23
C TRP A 294 -17.80 15.79 8.95
N ALA A 295 -17.62 16.72 9.92
CA ALA A 295 -18.72 17.37 10.62
C ALA A 295 -19.59 18.22 9.68
N ILE A 296 -18.99 18.95 8.73
CA ILE A 296 -19.73 19.72 7.73
C ILE A 296 -20.59 18.80 6.85
N MET A 297 -20.02 17.68 6.39
CA MET A 297 -20.75 16.68 5.63
C MET A 297 -21.89 16.04 6.46
N ALA A 298 -21.61 15.70 7.71
CA ALA A 298 -22.60 15.14 8.63
C ALA A 298 -23.78 16.10 8.89
N ILE A 299 -23.53 17.40 8.99
CA ILE A 299 -24.58 18.42 9.11
C ILE A 299 -25.45 18.46 7.83
N GLY A 300 -24.83 18.40 6.65
CA GLY A 300 -25.54 18.34 5.38
C GLY A 300 -26.47 17.10 5.31
N VAL A 301 -25.96 15.92 5.63
CA VAL A 301 -26.73 14.67 5.69
C VAL A 301 -27.84 14.76 6.76
N PHE A 302 -27.56 15.34 7.92
CA PHE A 302 -28.56 15.54 8.97
C PHE A 302 -29.71 16.44 8.50
N ILE A 303 -29.44 17.52 7.79
CA ILE A 303 -30.46 18.41 7.25
C ILE A 303 -31.36 17.68 6.25
N THR A 304 -30.77 16.96 5.31
CA THR A 304 -31.54 16.22 4.28
C THR A 304 -32.34 15.09 4.90
N PHE A 305 -31.73 14.29 5.77
CA PHE A 305 -32.36 13.09 6.31
C PHE A 305 -33.35 13.38 7.45
N ARG A 306 -33.01 14.34 8.35
CA ARG A 306 -33.80 14.58 9.55
C ARG A 306 -34.79 15.74 9.41
N ILE A 307 -34.45 16.77 8.62
CA ILE A 307 -35.29 17.96 8.47
C ILE A 307 -36.14 17.88 7.22
N LEU A 308 -35.61 17.45 6.09
CA LEU A 308 -36.32 17.35 4.81
C LEU A 308 -36.97 15.98 4.58
N ASP A 309 -36.64 14.99 5.42
CA ASP A 309 -37.12 13.59 5.30
C ASP A 309 -36.80 12.96 3.92
N ILE A 310 -35.63 13.35 3.37
CA ILE A 310 -35.14 12.89 2.06
C ILE A 310 -33.84 12.13 2.27
N ALA A 311 -33.84 10.85 1.88
CA ALA A 311 -32.59 10.04 1.88
C ALA A 311 -31.72 10.43 0.67
N ASP A 312 -30.91 11.47 0.83
CA ASP A 312 -30.02 11.98 -0.23
C ASP A 312 -28.60 11.43 -0.08
N LEU A 313 -28.27 10.43 -0.90
CA LEU A 313 -26.91 9.86 -0.99
C LEU A 313 -26.00 10.65 -1.95
N SER A 314 -26.48 11.70 -2.61
CA SER A 314 -25.67 12.51 -3.52
C SER A 314 -24.58 13.31 -2.79
N ALA A 315 -24.72 13.49 -1.47
CA ALA A 315 -23.73 14.17 -0.63
C ALA A 315 -22.33 13.52 -0.69
N GLU A 316 -22.27 12.18 -0.76
CA GLU A 316 -21.01 11.43 -0.88
C GLU A 316 -20.29 11.69 -2.21
N GLY A 317 -21.02 12.03 -3.29
CA GLY A 317 -20.45 12.37 -4.59
C GLY A 317 -20.13 13.84 -4.75
N SER A 318 -20.98 14.73 -4.22
CA SER A 318 -20.82 16.20 -4.34
C SER A 318 -19.68 16.75 -3.49
N PHE A 319 -19.38 16.13 -2.36
CA PHE A 319 -18.26 16.53 -1.50
C PHE A 319 -16.89 16.32 -2.18
N PRO A 320 -16.55 15.15 -2.74
CA PRO A 320 -15.33 14.97 -3.53
C PRO A 320 -15.27 15.88 -4.77
N LEU A 321 -16.39 16.12 -5.46
CA LEU A 321 -16.45 17.04 -6.60
C LEU A 321 -16.01 18.45 -6.22
N GLY A 322 -16.50 18.98 -5.10
CA GLY A 322 -16.08 20.27 -4.58
C GLY A 322 -14.59 20.32 -4.27
N ALA A 323 -14.06 19.28 -3.64
CA ALA A 323 -12.64 19.17 -3.32
C ALA A 323 -11.76 19.08 -4.58
N ALA A 324 -12.13 18.24 -5.56
CA ALA A 324 -11.43 18.07 -6.82
C ALA A 324 -11.41 19.38 -7.64
N SER A 325 -12.56 20.05 -7.74
CA SER A 325 -12.67 21.35 -8.43
C SER A 325 -11.78 22.42 -7.80
N THR A 326 -11.76 22.48 -6.46
CA THR A 326 -10.86 23.39 -5.72
C THR A 326 -9.39 23.07 -5.99
N ALA A 327 -9.00 21.81 -5.95
CA ALA A 327 -7.63 21.37 -6.19
C ALA A 327 -7.17 21.73 -7.60
N ILE A 328 -7.97 21.45 -8.63
CA ILE A 328 -7.68 21.78 -10.03
C ILE A 328 -7.48 23.29 -10.20
N MET A 329 -8.35 24.10 -9.60
CA MET A 329 -8.24 25.58 -9.66
C MET A 329 -6.95 26.09 -9.01
N ILE A 330 -6.54 25.51 -7.87
CA ILE A 330 -5.29 25.87 -7.19
C ILE A 330 -4.08 25.49 -8.04
N VAL A 331 -4.07 24.27 -8.62
CA VAL A 331 -2.99 23.81 -9.49
C VAL A 331 -2.83 24.69 -10.73
N ASN A 332 -3.95 25.22 -11.26
CA ASN A 332 -3.94 26.18 -12.37
C ASN A 332 -3.61 27.63 -11.94
N GLY A 333 -3.12 27.84 -10.73
CA GLY A 333 -2.65 29.14 -10.23
C GLY A 333 -3.73 30.12 -9.79
N ILE A 334 -4.97 29.65 -9.60
CA ILE A 334 -6.06 30.48 -9.07
C ILE A 334 -5.87 30.67 -7.57
N ASN A 335 -6.14 31.87 -7.07
CA ASN A 335 -6.05 32.17 -5.65
C ASN A 335 -6.86 31.14 -4.82
N PRO A 336 -6.30 30.55 -3.74
CA PRO A 336 -6.95 29.50 -2.96
C PRO A 336 -8.34 29.88 -2.43
N LEU A 337 -8.57 31.15 -2.10
CA LEU A 337 -9.86 31.65 -1.63
C LEU A 337 -10.92 31.62 -2.74
N LEU A 338 -10.56 32.03 -3.96
CA LEU A 338 -11.43 31.94 -5.13
C LEU A 338 -11.67 30.48 -5.56
N ALA A 339 -10.66 29.64 -5.46
CA ALA A 339 -10.76 28.22 -5.75
C ALA A 339 -11.74 27.51 -4.77
N THR A 340 -11.71 27.87 -3.49
CA THR A 340 -12.66 27.35 -2.49
C THR A 340 -14.11 27.76 -2.81
N ILE A 341 -14.34 28.99 -3.24
CA ILE A 341 -15.66 29.45 -3.71
C ILE A 341 -16.09 28.65 -4.94
N GLY A 342 -15.18 28.39 -5.88
CA GLY A 342 -15.43 27.56 -7.06
C GLY A 342 -15.85 26.15 -6.70
N GLY A 343 -15.15 25.49 -5.76
CA GLY A 343 -15.51 24.19 -5.24
C GLY A 343 -16.88 24.16 -4.56
N PHE A 344 -17.22 25.19 -3.79
CA PHE A 344 -18.56 25.36 -3.21
C PHE A 344 -19.65 25.42 -4.29
N VAL A 345 -19.43 26.22 -5.35
CA VAL A 345 -20.35 26.32 -6.48
C VAL A 345 -20.51 24.98 -7.20
N ALA A 346 -19.43 24.23 -7.41
CA ALA A 346 -19.47 22.92 -8.04
C ALA A 346 -20.32 21.93 -7.21
N GLY A 347 -20.13 21.88 -5.91
CA GLY A 347 -20.95 21.06 -5.00
C GLY A 347 -22.44 21.47 -5.00
N MET A 348 -22.72 22.77 -5.02
CA MET A 348 -24.07 23.31 -5.08
C MET A 348 -24.78 22.93 -6.41
N LEU A 349 -24.09 22.97 -7.54
CA LEU A 349 -24.62 22.54 -8.83
C LEU A 349 -24.95 21.04 -8.84
N ALA A 350 -24.13 20.21 -8.25
CA ALA A 350 -24.41 18.78 -8.11
C ALA A 350 -25.69 18.53 -7.29
N GLY A 351 -25.85 19.21 -6.18
CA GLY A 351 -27.07 19.16 -5.36
C GLY A 351 -28.31 19.68 -6.10
N ALA A 352 -28.16 20.73 -6.91
CA ALA A 352 -29.25 21.24 -7.74
C ALA A 352 -29.72 20.24 -8.80
N VAL A 353 -28.78 19.47 -9.40
CA VAL A 353 -29.12 18.38 -10.32
C VAL A 353 -29.93 17.28 -9.60
N ALA A 354 -29.47 16.87 -8.41
CA ALA A 354 -30.19 15.89 -7.60
C ALA A 354 -31.61 16.38 -7.26
N GLY A 355 -31.74 17.64 -6.81
CA GLY A 355 -33.02 18.27 -6.52
C GLY A 355 -33.96 18.34 -7.74
N PHE A 356 -33.43 18.65 -8.91
CA PHE A 356 -34.18 18.68 -10.18
C PHE A 356 -34.73 17.29 -10.56
N LEU A 357 -33.85 16.26 -10.51
CA LEU A 357 -34.26 14.88 -10.81
C LEU A 357 -35.36 14.39 -9.87
N HIS A 358 -35.25 14.71 -8.58
CA HIS A 358 -36.24 14.32 -7.59
C HIS A 358 -37.59 15.09 -7.77
N THR A 359 -37.52 16.43 -7.88
CA THR A 359 -38.73 17.26 -7.84
C THR A 359 -39.47 17.36 -9.17
N LYS A 360 -38.72 17.50 -10.28
CA LYS A 360 -39.30 17.67 -11.63
C LYS A 360 -39.53 16.33 -12.35
N MET A 361 -38.57 15.42 -12.25
CA MET A 361 -38.69 14.11 -12.91
C MET A 361 -39.39 13.08 -12.02
N LYS A 362 -39.69 13.42 -10.77
CA LYS A 362 -40.38 12.56 -9.78
C LYS A 362 -39.68 11.22 -9.54
N ILE A 363 -38.37 11.18 -9.69
CA ILE A 363 -37.56 10.01 -9.39
C ILE A 363 -37.48 9.86 -7.85
N PRO A 364 -37.68 8.66 -7.27
CA PRO A 364 -37.51 8.45 -5.83
C PRO A 364 -36.17 8.97 -5.31
N ALA A 365 -36.15 9.62 -4.15
CA ALA A 365 -34.98 10.29 -3.59
C ALA A 365 -33.74 9.39 -3.51
N LEU A 366 -33.92 8.17 -3.01
CA LEU A 366 -32.83 7.18 -2.91
C LEU A 366 -32.24 6.86 -4.29
N LEU A 367 -33.08 6.64 -5.31
CA LEU A 367 -32.62 6.33 -6.66
C LEU A 367 -31.95 7.55 -7.30
N THR A 368 -32.45 8.74 -7.07
CA THR A 368 -31.84 10.00 -7.51
C THR A 368 -30.43 10.14 -6.91
N GLY A 369 -30.28 9.91 -5.60
CA GLY A 369 -28.99 9.95 -4.91
C GLY A 369 -27.97 8.99 -5.52
N ILE A 370 -28.37 7.73 -5.79
CA ILE A 370 -27.50 6.72 -6.41
C ILE A 370 -27.09 7.12 -7.84
N ILE A 371 -28.01 7.62 -8.65
CA ILE A 371 -27.71 8.06 -10.03
C ILE A 371 -26.71 9.22 -10.02
N VAL A 372 -26.95 10.23 -9.19
CA VAL A 372 -26.07 11.39 -9.10
C VAL A 372 -24.72 11.01 -8.52
N LEU A 373 -24.66 10.19 -7.46
CA LEU A 373 -23.43 9.65 -6.89
C LEU A 373 -22.58 8.93 -7.95
N THR A 374 -23.21 8.04 -8.74
CA THR A 374 -22.50 7.26 -9.77
C THR A 374 -21.99 8.17 -10.90
N ALA A 375 -22.78 9.16 -11.33
CA ALA A 375 -22.37 10.12 -12.33
C ALA A 375 -21.21 11.01 -11.83
N LEU A 376 -21.28 11.52 -10.59
CA LEU A 376 -20.25 12.34 -9.99
C LEU A 376 -18.97 11.54 -9.73
N TYR A 377 -19.09 10.26 -9.39
CA TYR A 377 -17.93 9.37 -9.26
C TYR A 377 -17.13 9.32 -10.57
N SER A 378 -17.80 9.20 -11.71
CA SER A 378 -17.15 9.22 -13.02
C SER A 378 -16.51 10.58 -13.34
N VAL A 379 -17.14 11.68 -12.96
CA VAL A 379 -16.58 13.04 -13.15
C VAL A 379 -15.37 13.29 -12.24
N ASN A 380 -15.39 12.80 -11.01
CA ASN A 380 -14.30 12.97 -10.05
C ASN A 380 -13.04 12.16 -10.40
N LEU A 381 -13.14 11.22 -11.35
CA LEU A 381 -12.02 10.42 -11.86
C LEU A 381 -11.33 11.06 -13.08
N LEU A 382 -11.92 12.09 -13.67
CA LEU A 382 -11.34 12.87 -14.78
C LEU A 382 -10.43 13.98 -14.25
#